data_db2dd15cde43619100588934bbad635d
#
_entry.id   db2dd15cde43619100588934bbad635d
#
_cell.length_a   1.000
_cell.length_b   1.000
_cell.length_c   1.000
_cell.angle_alpha   90.00
_cell.angle_beta   90.00
_cell.angle_gamma   90.00
#
_symmetry.space_group_name_H-M   'P 1'
#
loop_
_entity.id
_entity.type
_entity.pdbx_description
1 polymer ?
#
loop_
_entity_poly.entity_id
_entity_poly.type
_entity_poly.pdbx_seq_one_letter_code
_entity_poly.pdbx_strand_id
1 'polypeptide(L)'
;MPELAEAEFFRKRWHQAALRSPTILRVHTHDAKKLFRTAPATALRAALTQAVYNASAAAAKQILFRFQRPATKTAPAIDAWLGIHLGMTGELSVFAPTHTPRKHDHLILYTAAHALVFSDPRMFGRIQFHLGATAPDWWTQIAPALLSTAFSAKVVAAFLQRRARAPIKAVLLMQERFPGVGNWMADEILWRAAIHPAQPAGTLRPTEVKKLWRECRAVARLALNTIAGRGDELPPDLNIAIPDTWLFNHRWEKGGHCPKTQKPLARAEIGGRTTCWSPARQKLHT
;
A
#
# COMPACT_ATOMS: atom_id res chain seq x y z
N MET A 1 -8.90 -2.85 -0.67
CA MET A 1 -7.75 -2.40 -1.49
C MET A 1 -6.63 -2.10 -0.53
N PRO A 2 -5.51 -2.79 -0.62
CA PRO A 2 -4.36 -2.53 0.23
C PRO A 2 -3.86 -1.08 0.10
N GLU A 3 -3.66 -0.43 1.24
CA GLU A 3 -3.13 0.92 1.36
C GLU A 3 -1.72 0.88 1.96
N LEU A 4 -1.23 1.97 2.53
CA LEU A 4 0.13 2.08 3.07
C LEU A 4 0.49 0.95 4.06
N ALA A 5 -0.36 0.71 5.04
CA ALA A 5 -0.07 -0.22 6.12
C ALA A 5 -0.22 -1.68 5.70
N GLU A 6 -1.21 -1.97 4.86
CA GLU A 6 -1.41 -3.32 4.33
C GLU A 6 -0.27 -3.70 3.37
N ALA A 7 0.27 -2.76 2.59
CA ALA A 7 1.45 -3.00 1.77
C ALA A 7 2.68 -3.37 2.64
N GLU A 8 2.89 -2.65 3.75
CA GLU A 8 3.97 -2.96 4.69
C GLU A 8 3.75 -4.29 5.42
N PHE A 9 2.51 -4.62 5.81
CA PHE A 9 2.16 -5.91 6.40
C PHE A 9 2.54 -7.07 5.47
N PHE A 10 2.13 -7.01 4.21
CA PHE A 10 2.44 -8.05 3.23
C PHE A 10 3.93 -8.12 2.90
N ARG A 11 4.62 -6.96 2.87
CA ARG A 11 6.07 -6.93 2.73
C ARG A 11 6.76 -7.71 3.86
N LYS A 12 6.38 -7.43 5.13
CA LYS A 12 6.95 -8.11 6.30
C LYS A 12 6.69 -9.61 6.27
N ARG A 13 5.50 -10.04 5.85
CA ARG A 13 5.15 -11.47 5.74
C ARG A 13 6.12 -12.22 4.84
N TRP A 14 6.40 -11.70 3.64
CA TRP A 14 7.37 -12.30 2.74
C TRP A 14 8.81 -12.12 3.22
N HIS A 15 9.13 -10.96 3.76
CA HIS A 15 10.46 -10.66 4.30
C HIS A 15 10.90 -11.68 5.34
N GLN A 16 10.07 -11.94 6.34
CA GLN A 16 10.40 -12.89 7.41
C GLN A 16 10.58 -14.32 6.90
N ALA A 17 9.74 -14.75 5.95
CA ALA A 17 9.87 -16.06 5.35
C ALA A 17 11.12 -16.18 4.47
N ALA A 18 11.41 -15.13 3.68
CA ALA A 18 12.59 -15.09 2.81
C ALA A 18 13.92 -15.03 3.61
N LEU A 19 13.95 -14.37 4.76
CA LEU A 19 15.14 -14.39 5.63
C LEU A 19 15.47 -15.79 6.15
N ARG A 20 14.45 -16.60 6.43
CA ARG A 20 14.63 -17.98 6.92
C ARG A 20 15.14 -18.94 5.83
N SER A 21 14.84 -18.65 4.57
CA SER A 21 15.23 -19.47 3.43
C SER A 21 15.43 -18.58 2.19
N PRO A 22 16.60 -17.92 2.06
CA PRO A 22 16.76 -16.80 1.15
C PRO A 22 16.94 -17.19 -0.33
N THR A 23 17.33 -18.43 -0.63
CA THR A 23 17.57 -18.87 -2.01
C THR A 23 16.28 -19.28 -2.70
N ILE A 24 16.00 -18.70 -3.85
CA ILE A 24 14.86 -19.06 -4.69
C ILE A 24 15.23 -20.26 -5.56
N LEU A 25 14.65 -21.41 -5.28
CA LEU A 25 14.95 -22.66 -6.00
C LEU A 25 14.18 -22.77 -7.31
N ARG A 26 12.94 -22.28 -7.35
CA ARG A 26 12.05 -22.34 -8.50
C ARG A 26 11.11 -21.16 -8.51
N VAL A 27 10.78 -20.66 -9.68
CA VAL A 27 9.80 -19.59 -9.88
C VAL A 27 8.66 -20.09 -10.76
N HIS A 28 7.43 -19.92 -10.31
CA HIS A 28 6.22 -20.12 -11.11
C HIS A 28 5.58 -18.76 -11.43
N THR A 29 5.17 -18.59 -12.68
CA THR A 29 4.38 -17.44 -13.12
C THR A 29 3.15 -17.92 -13.87
N HIS A 30 1.99 -17.37 -13.52
CA HIS A 30 0.79 -17.57 -14.31
C HIS A 30 0.76 -16.51 -15.44
N ASP A 31 0.62 -16.94 -16.69
CA ASP A 31 0.73 -16.07 -17.88
C ASP A 31 -0.43 -15.09 -18.07
N ALA A 32 -1.03 -14.60 -16.98
CA ALA A 32 -2.02 -13.55 -17.02
C ALA A 32 -1.36 -12.23 -17.43
N LYS A 33 -1.44 -11.91 -18.72
CA LYS A 33 -0.76 -10.79 -19.40
C LYS A 33 -0.91 -9.42 -18.74
N LYS A 34 -1.95 -9.19 -17.93
CA LYS A 34 -2.21 -7.88 -17.30
C LYS A 34 -1.29 -7.58 -16.11
N LEU A 35 -0.83 -8.56 -15.36
CA LEU A 35 0.01 -8.37 -14.17
C LEU A 35 1.48 -8.12 -14.50
N PHE A 36 1.97 -8.70 -15.60
CA PHE A 36 3.36 -8.62 -16.07
C PHE A 36 3.55 -7.58 -17.19
N ARG A 37 2.84 -6.44 -17.14
CA ARG A 37 2.80 -5.45 -18.25
C ARG A 37 4.17 -4.91 -18.68
N THR A 38 5.12 -4.85 -17.76
CA THR A 38 6.44 -4.24 -17.95
C THR A 38 7.60 -5.22 -17.81
N ALA A 39 7.30 -6.50 -17.51
CA ALA A 39 8.32 -7.52 -17.32
C ALA A 39 7.94 -8.81 -18.06
N PRO A 40 8.74 -9.29 -19.00
CA PRO A 40 8.55 -10.62 -19.56
C PRO A 40 8.64 -11.65 -18.43
N ALA A 41 7.59 -12.44 -18.21
CA ALA A 41 7.54 -13.45 -17.16
C ALA A 41 8.70 -14.47 -17.28
N THR A 42 9.12 -14.77 -18.50
CA THR A 42 10.28 -15.64 -18.78
C THR A 42 11.60 -15.05 -18.27
N ALA A 43 11.85 -13.76 -18.50
CA ALA A 43 13.05 -13.08 -18.02
C ALA A 43 13.07 -13.01 -16.48
N LEU A 44 11.91 -12.73 -15.85
CA LEU A 44 11.76 -12.73 -14.40
C LEU A 44 12.07 -14.13 -13.82
N ARG A 45 11.49 -15.20 -14.40
CA ARG A 45 11.77 -16.57 -13.95
C ARG A 45 13.26 -16.89 -14.03
N ALA A 46 13.89 -16.61 -15.17
CA ALA A 46 15.32 -16.88 -15.38
C ALA A 46 16.21 -16.09 -14.39
N ALA A 47 15.85 -14.87 -14.10
CA ALA A 47 16.65 -14.02 -13.23
C ALA A 47 16.49 -14.34 -11.73
N LEU A 48 15.30 -14.72 -11.30
CA LEU A 48 15.03 -15.02 -9.89
C LEU A 48 15.33 -16.47 -9.50
N THR A 49 15.38 -17.43 -10.44
CA THR A 49 15.80 -18.81 -10.13
C THR A 49 17.26 -18.80 -9.70
N GLN A 50 17.57 -19.41 -8.57
CA GLN A 50 18.86 -19.43 -7.88
C GLN A 50 19.32 -18.04 -7.34
N ALA A 51 18.47 -17.01 -7.41
CA ALA A 51 18.78 -15.74 -6.77
C ALA A 51 18.58 -15.82 -5.25
N VAL A 52 19.39 -15.05 -4.53
CA VAL A 52 19.37 -14.99 -3.07
C VAL A 52 18.65 -13.71 -2.63
N TYR A 53 17.67 -13.84 -1.77
CA TYR A 53 16.97 -12.71 -1.16
C TYR A 53 17.93 -11.85 -0.33
N ASN A 54 17.84 -10.53 -0.49
CA ASN A 54 18.74 -9.59 0.17
C ASN A 54 17.96 -8.60 1.07
N ALA A 55 16.95 -7.93 0.53
CA ALA A 55 16.23 -6.89 1.25
C ALA A 55 14.82 -6.67 0.69
N SER A 56 13.98 -5.98 1.44
CA SER A 56 12.70 -5.47 0.96
C SER A 56 12.37 -4.11 1.57
N ALA A 57 11.54 -3.35 0.87
CA ALA A 57 11.00 -2.09 1.33
C ALA A 57 9.56 -1.92 0.85
N ALA A 58 8.75 -1.13 1.58
CA ALA A 58 7.47 -0.65 1.11
C ALA A 58 7.47 0.88 1.07
N ALA A 59 6.91 1.44 0.00
CA ALA A 59 6.71 2.87 -0.16
C ALA A 59 5.35 3.11 -0.83
N ALA A 60 4.54 3.96 -0.23
CA ALA A 60 3.16 4.16 -0.67
C ALA A 60 2.38 2.84 -0.67
N LYS A 61 1.95 2.38 -1.86
CA LYS A 61 1.25 1.11 -2.07
C LYS A 61 2.10 0.11 -2.87
N GLN A 62 3.40 0.39 -2.98
CA GLN A 62 4.36 -0.42 -3.72
C GLN A 62 5.22 -1.20 -2.74
N ILE A 63 5.55 -2.43 -3.11
CA ILE A 63 6.47 -3.30 -2.38
C ILE A 63 7.64 -3.61 -3.29
N LEU A 64 8.86 -3.51 -2.77
CA LEU A 64 10.09 -3.85 -3.47
C LEU A 64 10.80 -4.97 -2.73
N PHE A 65 11.22 -5.98 -3.48
CA PHE A 65 12.11 -7.05 -3.02
C PHE A 65 13.38 -7.00 -3.86
N ARG A 66 14.52 -7.03 -3.18
CA ARG A 66 15.84 -7.12 -3.81
C ARG A 66 16.39 -8.51 -3.63
N PHE A 67 16.82 -9.09 -4.72
CA PHE A 67 17.54 -10.35 -4.78
C PHE A 67 18.89 -10.13 -5.43
N GLN A 68 19.86 -10.97 -5.11
CA GLN A 68 21.15 -11.02 -5.80
C GLN A 68 21.26 -12.32 -6.58
N ARG A 69 21.37 -12.20 -7.88
CA ARG A 69 21.73 -13.32 -8.71
C ARG A 69 23.24 -13.54 -8.60
N PRO A 70 23.70 -14.72 -8.15
CA PRO A 70 25.13 -14.98 -8.03
C PRO A 70 25.84 -14.91 -9.38
N ALA A 71 27.16 -14.64 -9.35
CA ALA A 71 28.01 -14.72 -10.54
C ALA A 71 27.98 -16.14 -11.12
N THR A 72 28.06 -16.22 -12.42
CA THR A 72 28.27 -17.46 -13.17
C THR A 72 29.61 -17.40 -13.91
N LYS A 73 30.01 -18.49 -14.57
CA LYS A 73 31.23 -18.49 -15.40
C LYS A 73 31.21 -17.44 -16.52
N THR A 74 30.01 -17.02 -16.94
CA THR A 74 29.80 -16.13 -18.10
C THR A 74 29.19 -14.78 -17.76
N ALA A 75 28.74 -14.55 -16.49
CA ALA A 75 28.08 -13.30 -16.07
C ALA A 75 28.44 -12.93 -14.62
N PRO A 76 28.68 -11.65 -14.33
CA PRO A 76 28.89 -11.17 -12.96
C PRO A 76 27.64 -11.31 -12.11
N ALA A 77 27.82 -11.21 -10.79
CA ALA A 77 26.67 -11.03 -9.87
C ALA A 77 25.91 -9.76 -10.21
N ILE A 78 24.59 -9.82 -10.16
CA ILE A 78 23.70 -8.68 -10.47
C ILE A 78 22.51 -8.66 -9.53
N ASP A 79 22.05 -7.45 -9.15
CA ASP A 79 20.82 -7.29 -8.40
C ASP A 79 19.59 -7.44 -9.29
N ALA A 80 18.61 -8.16 -8.76
CA ALA A 80 17.31 -8.35 -9.35
C ALA A 80 16.25 -7.68 -8.43
N TRP A 81 15.49 -6.76 -8.99
CA TRP A 81 14.50 -5.96 -8.28
C TRP A 81 13.11 -6.38 -8.72
N LEU A 82 12.34 -6.90 -7.77
CA LEU A 82 10.95 -7.30 -7.96
C LEU A 82 10.03 -6.29 -7.27
N GLY A 83 9.23 -5.58 -8.06
CA GLY A 83 8.20 -4.67 -7.57
C GLY A 83 6.82 -5.31 -7.61
N ILE A 84 6.03 -5.16 -6.54
CA ILE A 84 4.66 -5.64 -6.47
C ILE A 84 3.74 -4.50 -6.02
N HIS A 85 2.69 -4.25 -6.81
CA HIS A 85 1.55 -3.46 -6.41
C HIS A 85 0.35 -4.40 -6.27
N LEU A 86 -0.28 -4.42 -5.10
CA LEU A 86 -1.31 -5.42 -4.76
C LEU A 86 -2.66 -5.18 -5.45
N GLY A 87 -2.85 -4.02 -6.10
CA GLY A 87 -4.13 -3.69 -6.72
C GLY A 87 -5.24 -3.51 -5.69
N MET A 88 -6.36 -4.21 -5.89
CA MET A 88 -7.53 -4.12 -5.00
C MET A 88 -7.67 -5.31 -4.06
N THR A 89 -7.26 -6.50 -4.51
CA THR A 89 -7.47 -7.77 -3.82
C THR A 89 -6.22 -8.64 -3.77
N GLY A 90 -5.07 -8.09 -4.19
CA GLY A 90 -3.81 -8.83 -4.16
C GLY A 90 -3.31 -9.06 -2.75
N GLU A 91 -2.73 -10.22 -2.53
CA GLU A 91 -2.17 -10.68 -1.26
C GLU A 91 -0.82 -11.36 -1.45
N LEU A 92 0.07 -11.20 -0.47
CA LEU A 92 1.30 -11.97 -0.38
C LEU A 92 1.16 -12.98 0.77
N SER A 93 1.05 -14.25 0.41
CA SER A 93 0.92 -15.36 1.35
C SER A 93 2.19 -16.21 1.41
N VAL A 94 2.33 -16.97 2.48
CA VAL A 94 3.43 -17.93 2.69
C VAL A 94 2.82 -19.30 2.95
N PHE A 95 3.19 -20.27 2.14
CA PHE A 95 2.74 -21.65 2.24
C PHE A 95 3.93 -22.61 2.37
N ALA A 96 3.63 -23.88 2.60
CA ALA A 96 4.61 -24.95 2.55
C ALA A 96 5.29 -25.03 1.16
N PRO A 97 6.54 -25.49 1.04
CA PRO A 97 7.26 -25.55 -0.23
C PRO A 97 6.62 -26.51 -1.26
N THR A 98 5.72 -27.38 -0.81
CA THR A 98 4.93 -28.29 -1.64
C THR A 98 3.66 -27.65 -2.22
N HIS A 99 3.42 -26.35 -1.99
CA HIS A 99 2.26 -25.65 -2.51
C HIS A 99 2.12 -25.80 -4.03
N THR A 100 0.95 -26.23 -4.48
CA THR A 100 0.59 -26.30 -5.90
C THR A 100 -0.07 -25.00 -6.36
N PRO A 101 0.28 -24.47 -7.55
CA PRO A 101 -0.31 -23.24 -8.06
C PRO A 101 -1.84 -23.31 -8.17
N ARG A 102 -2.54 -22.30 -7.67
CA ARG A 102 -3.98 -22.12 -7.76
C ARG A 102 -4.34 -21.14 -8.87
N LYS A 103 -5.60 -21.10 -9.27
CA LYS A 103 -6.13 -20.24 -10.36
C LYS A 103 -5.69 -18.76 -10.29
N HIS A 104 -5.53 -18.22 -9.11
CA HIS A 104 -5.21 -16.80 -8.90
C HIS A 104 -3.80 -16.56 -8.35
N ASP A 105 -2.95 -17.58 -8.30
CA ASP A 105 -1.56 -17.47 -7.89
C ASP A 105 -0.72 -17.07 -9.12
N HIS A 106 -0.41 -15.78 -9.20
CA HIS A 106 0.21 -15.21 -10.39
C HIS A 106 1.74 -15.25 -10.36
N LEU A 107 2.33 -15.24 -9.17
CA LEU A 107 3.77 -15.41 -8.96
C LEU A 107 3.99 -16.25 -7.72
N ILE A 108 4.81 -17.29 -7.83
CA ILE A 108 5.25 -18.08 -6.69
C ILE A 108 6.78 -18.20 -6.72
N LEU A 109 7.42 -17.81 -5.62
CA LEU A 109 8.82 -17.99 -5.39
C LEU A 109 9.01 -19.15 -4.40
N TYR A 110 9.53 -20.27 -4.85
CA TYR A 110 9.78 -21.44 -4.02
C TYR A 110 11.18 -21.38 -3.44
N THR A 111 11.26 -21.52 -2.13
CA THR A 111 12.51 -21.71 -1.37
C THR A 111 12.56 -23.13 -0.81
N ALA A 112 13.61 -23.49 -0.09
CA ALA A 112 13.68 -24.80 0.57
C ALA A 112 12.61 -24.97 1.66
N ALA A 113 12.20 -23.87 2.33
CA ALA A 113 11.27 -23.92 3.46
C ALA A 113 9.85 -23.44 3.12
N HIS A 114 9.69 -22.61 2.09
CA HIS A 114 8.43 -21.90 1.83
C HIS A 114 8.13 -21.74 0.34
N ALA A 115 6.84 -21.57 0.04
CA ALA A 115 6.33 -20.98 -1.20
C ALA A 115 5.80 -19.57 -0.89
N LEU A 116 6.42 -18.55 -1.47
CA LEU A 116 6.00 -17.14 -1.37
C LEU A 116 5.06 -16.86 -2.53
N VAL A 117 3.78 -16.66 -2.24
CA VAL A 117 2.71 -16.63 -3.24
C VAL A 117 2.09 -15.25 -3.34
N PHE A 118 2.08 -14.67 -4.54
CA PHE A 118 1.28 -13.50 -4.88
C PHE A 118 0.01 -13.96 -5.60
N SER A 119 -1.14 -13.76 -4.94
CA SER A 119 -2.46 -14.06 -5.48
C SER A 119 -3.25 -12.78 -5.71
N ASP A 120 -3.97 -12.65 -6.83
CA ASP A 120 -4.89 -11.53 -7.10
C ASP A 120 -6.08 -11.95 -7.97
N PRO A 121 -7.23 -12.30 -7.37
CA PRO A 121 -8.42 -12.74 -8.11
C PRO A 121 -8.95 -11.72 -9.12
N ARG A 122 -8.75 -10.43 -8.89
CA ARG A 122 -9.26 -9.34 -9.74
C ARG A 122 -8.26 -8.85 -10.78
N MET A 123 -7.00 -9.28 -10.70
CA MET A 123 -5.92 -8.91 -11.62
C MET A 123 -5.72 -7.38 -11.79
N PHE A 124 -5.94 -6.60 -10.73
CA PHE A 124 -5.61 -5.17 -10.69
C PHE A 124 -4.20 -4.89 -10.12
N GLY A 125 -3.56 -5.93 -9.64
CA GLY A 125 -2.18 -5.88 -9.22
C GLY A 125 -1.22 -5.65 -10.38
N ARG A 126 0.04 -5.42 -10.05
CA ARG A 126 1.11 -5.25 -11.04
C ARG A 126 2.41 -5.82 -10.51
N ILE A 127 3.11 -6.55 -11.36
CA ILE A 127 4.47 -7.03 -11.15
C ILE A 127 5.39 -6.21 -12.04
N GLN A 128 6.47 -5.68 -11.44
CA GLN A 128 7.54 -4.95 -12.11
C GLN A 128 8.85 -5.67 -11.82
N PHE A 129 9.77 -5.63 -12.77
CA PHE A 129 11.04 -6.31 -12.64
C PHE A 129 12.15 -5.50 -13.29
N HIS A 130 13.33 -5.48 -12.67
CA HIS A 130 14.51 -4.79 -13.17
C HIS A 130 15.76 -5.56 -12.78
N LEU A 131 16.74 -5.60 -13.67
CA LEU A 131 18.10 -6.05 -13.40
C LEU A 131 19.03 -4.85 -13.44
N GLY A 132 19.84 -4.64 -12.42
CA GLY A 132 20.77 -3.52 -12.34
C GLY A 132 21.30 -3.30 -10.94
N ALA A 133 22.46 -2.65 -10.83
CA ALA A 133 23.10 -2.35 -9.56
C ALA A 133 22.33 -1.32 -8.70
N THR A 134 21.48 -0.50 -9.33
CA THR A 134 20.71 0.54 -8.65
C THR A 134 19.21 0.24 -8.67
N ALA A 135 18.50 0.77 -7.69
CA ALA A 135 17.04 0.67 -7.66
C ALA A 135 16.42 1.33 -8.90
N PRO A 136 15.35 0.75 -9.48
CA PRO A 136 14.74 1.24 -10.71
C PRO A 136 13.99 2.56 -10.52
N ASP A 137 13.84 3.34 -11.61
CA ASP A 137 13.19 4.65 -11.60
C ASP A 137 11.75 4.62 -11.08
N TRP A 138 10.97 3.59 -11.42
CA TRP A 138 9.60 3.45 -10.93
C TRP A 138 9.50 3.31 -9.40
N TRP A 139 10.62 3.01 -8.74
CA TRP A 139 10.73 3.00 -7.28
C TRP A 139 11.27 4.33 -6.74
N THR A 140 12.35 4.84 -7.32
CA THR A 140 13.03 6.06 -6.83
C THR A 140 12.20 7.33 -7.04
N GLN A 141 11.24 7.31 -7.99
CA GLN A 141 10.33 8.42 -8.28
C GLN A 141 9.04 8.41 -7.45
N ILE A 142 8.89 7.47 -6.50
CA ILE A 142 7.74 7.49 -5.58
C ILE A 142 7.80 8.76 -4.73
N ALA A 143 6.64 9.41 -4.59
CA ALA A 143 6.54 10.65 -3.81
C ALA A 143 7.01 10.45 -2.36
N PRO A 144 7.59 11.49 -1.73
CA PRO A 144 8.08 11.42 -0.36
C PRO A 144 7.03 10.93 0.64
N ALA A 145 7.40 9.98 1.49
CA ALA A 145 6.49 9.37 2.45
C ALA A 145 5.81 10.41 3.38
N LEU A 146 4.57 10.13 3.79
CA LEU A 146 3.79 10.99 4.69
C LEU A 146 4.51 11.29 6.03
N LEU A 147 5.38 10.38 6.47
CA LEU A 147 6.14 10.53 7.71
C LEU A 147 7.50 11.23 7.52
N SER A 148 7.92 11.49 6.28
CA SER A 148 9.18 12.20 5.98
C SER A 148 9.09 13.68 6.33
N THR A 149 10.25 14.33 6.42
CA THR A 149 10.38 15.79 6.61
C THR A 149 9.94 16.55 5.35
N ALA A 150 10.08 15.95 4.16
CA ALA A 150 9.65 16.53 2.90
C ALA A 150 8.10 16.67 2.80
N PHE A 151 7.31 15.89 3.54
CA PHE A 151 5.87 16.04 3.64
C PHE A 151 5.51 17.09 4.71
N SER A 152 5.61 18.37 4.35
CA SER A 152 5.33 19.50 5.25
C SER A 152 3.97 20.14 5.01
N ALA A 153 3.45 20.85 6.01
CA ALA A 153 2.18 21.61 5.90
C ALA A 153 2.21 22.62 4.74
N LYS A 154 3.37 23.28 4.48
CA LYS A 154 3.57 24.21 3.36
C LYS A 154 3.38 23.51 2.01
N VAL A 155 3.96 22.33 1.85
CA VAL A 155 3.86 21.53 0.63
C VAL A 155 2.43 21.03 0.41
N VAL A 156 1.73 20.62 1.47
CA VAL A 156 0.31 20.25 1.41
C VAL A 156 -0.53 21.44 1.01
N ALA A 157 -0.38 22.61 1.65
CA ALA A 157 -1.12 23.82 1.32
C ALA A 157 -0.96 24.21 -0.17
N ALA A 158 0.26 24.24 -0.68
CA ALA A 158 0.53 24.54 -2.09
C ALA A 158 -0.14 23.53 -3.05
N PHE A 159 -0.20 22.27 -2.68
CA PHE A 159 -0.88 21.24 -3.49
C PHE A 159 -2.40 21.41 -3.49
N LEU A 160 -2.99 21.70 -2.34
CA LEU A 160 -4.44 21.94 -2.21
C LEU A 160 -4.87 23.14 -3.06
N GLN A 161 -4.09 24.22 -3.09
CA GLN A 161 -4.37 25.39 -3.94
C GLN A 161 -4.34 25.05 -5.45
N ARG A 162 -3.42 24.19 -5.90
CA ARG A 162 -3.40 23.70 -7.29
C ARG A 162 -4.60 22.82 -7.65
N ARG A 163 -5.28 22.25 -6.67
CA ARG A 163 -6.47 21.40 -6.81
C ARG A 163 -7.70 22.04 -6.17
N ALA A 164 -7.75 23.39 -6.12
CA ALA A 164 -8.67 24.17 -5.32
C ALA A 164 -10.16 23.79 -5.46
N ARG A 165 -10.59 23.46 -6.68
CA ARG A 165 -12.01 23.13 -6.97
C ARG A 165 -12.36 21.66 -6.68
N ALA A 166 -11.36 20.78 -6.52
CA ALA A 166 -11.61 19.36 -6.29
C ALA A 166 -12.05 19.10 -4.84
N PRO A 167 -12.97 18.13 -4.61
CA PRO A 167 -13.30 17.69 -3.26
C PRO A 167 -12.04 17.21 -2.54
N ILE A 168 -11.89 17.58 -1.27
CA ILE A 168 -10.69 17.21 -0.48
C ILE A 168 -10.51 15.69 -0.40
N LYS A 169 -11.60 14.92 -0.42
CA LYS A 169 -11.54 13.45 -0.50
C LYS A 169 -10.80 12.98 -1.74
N ALA A 170 -11.11 13.53 -2.91
CA ALA A 170 -10.44 13.17 -4.16
C ALA A 170 -8.97 13.56 -4.17
N VAL A 171 -8.64 14.72 -3.58
CA VAL A 171 -7.26 15.21 -3.49
C VAL A 171 -6.40 14.31 -2.62
N LEU A 172 -6.92 13.81 -1.49
CA LEU A 172 -6.20 12.86 -0.62
C LEU A 172 -5.88 11.51 -1.29
N LEU A 173 -6.55 11.15 -2.36
CA LEU A 173 -6.28 9.92 -3.11
C LEU A 173 -5.17 10.07 -4.15
N MET A 174 -4.68 11.29 -4.40
CA MET A 174 -3.63 11.59 -5.38
C MET A 174 -2.26 11.16 -4.84
N GLN A 175 -1.75 10.05 -5.36
CA GLN A 175 -0.52 9.40 -4.86
C GLN A 175 0.73 10.27 -5.04
N GLU A 176 0.72 11.21 -5.97
CA GLU A 176 1.80 12.19 -6.18
C GLU A 176 2.05 13.14 -5.00
N ARG A 177 1.08 13.24 -4.07
CA ARG A 177 1.21 14.07 -2.87
C ARG A 177 0.86 13.32 -1.57
N PHE A 178 -0.07 12.39 -1.64
CA PHE A 178 -0.51 11.60 -0.49
C PHE A 178 -0.21 10.10 -0.73
N PRO A 179 1.09 9.74 -0.84
CA PRO A 179 1.49 8.39 -1.17
C PRO A 179 1.02 7.39 -0.10
N GLY A 180 0.40 6.32 -0.57
CA GLY A 180 -0.13 5.28 0.31
C GLY A 180 -1.56 5.52 0.83
N VAL A 181 -2.06 6.77 0.83
CA VAL A 181 -3.45 7.04 1.21
C VAL A 181 -4.40 6.43 0.19
N GLY A 182 -5.33 5.65 0.69
CA GLY A 182 -6.41 5.10 -0.10
C GLY A 182 -7.76 5.48 0.49
N ASN A 183 -8.77 4.67 0.17
CA ASN A 183 -10.14 5.05 0.45
C ASN A 183 -10.47 5.13 1.94
N TRP A 184 -10.01 4.13 2.72
CA TRP A 184 -10.31 4.10 4.14
C TRP A 184 -9.44 5.12 4.92
N MET A 185 -8.15 5.23 4.58
CA MET A 185 -7.28 6.21 5.23
C MET A 185 -7.77 7.65 4.99
N ALA A 186 -8.24 7.96 3.77
CA ALA A 186 -8.76 9.29 3.48
C ALA A 186 -10.03 9.61 4.30
N ASP A 187 -10.95 8.64 4.46
CA ASP A 187 -12.13 8.81 5.33
C ASP A 187 -11.71 9.03 6.79
N GLU A 188 -10.79 8.22 7.31
CA GLU A 188 -10.25 8.32 8.68
C GLU A 188 -9.57 9.67 8.93
N ILE A 189 -8.71 10.12 7.99
CA ILE A 189 -8.02 11.41 8.06
C ILE A 189 -9.02 12.57 8.14
N LEU A 190 -10.00 12.59 7.24
CA LEU A 190 -11.01 13.64 7.19
C LEU A 190 -11.92 13.63 8.41
N TRP A 191 -12.30 12.47 8.90
CA TRP A 191 -13.11 12.33 10.11
C TRP A 191 -12.36 12.83 11.36
N ARG A 192 -11.08 12.51 11.52
CA ARG A 192 -10.23 13.02 12.60
C ARG A 192 -10.01 14.52 12.49
N ALA A 193 -9.79 15.02 11.28
CA ALA A 193 -9.65 16.44 11.01
C ALA A 193 -10.96 17.22 11.17
N ALA A 194 -12.12 16.56 11.22
CA ALA A 194 -13.48 17.14 11.18
C ALA A 194 -13.72 18.00 9.92
N ILE A 195 -13.17 17.58 8.77
CA ILE A 195 -13.34 18.23 7.47
C ILE A 195 -14.33 17.42 6.63
N HIS A 196 -15.34 18.10 6.05
CA HIS A 196 -16.32 17.45 5.19
C HIS A 196 -15.63 16.93 3.90
N PRO A 197 -15.86 15.67 3.48
CA PRO A 197 -15.14 15.08 2.34
C PRO A 197 -15.39 15.77 1.00
N ALA A 198 -16.53 16.41 0.82
CA ALA A 198 -16.86 17.20 -0.38
C ALA A 198 -16.36 18.65 -0.32
N GLN A 199 -15.72 19.09 0.78
CA GLN A 199 -15.18 20.45 0.89
C GLN A 199 -14.19 20.69 -0.25
N PRO A 200 -14.32 21.78 -1.05
CA PRO A 200 -13.33 22.12 -2.06
C PRO A 200 -11.96 22.37 -1.42
N ALA A 201 -10.91 21.77 -1.96
CA ALA A 201 -9.60 21.76 -1.32
C ALA A 201 -9.00 23.17 -1.10
N GLY A 202 -9.29 24.11 -2.02
CA GLY A 202 -8.80 25.48 -1.94
C GLY A 202 -9.52 26.36 -0.91
N THR A 203 -10.66 25.94 -0.38
CA THR A 203 -11.43 26.70 0.61
C THR A 203 -11.04 26.38 2.06
N LEU A 204 -10.11 25.41 2.25
CA LEU A 204 -9.63 25.07 3.58
C LEU A 204 -8.80 26.22 4.18
N ARG A 205 -9.15 26.63 5.38
CA ARG A 205 -8.43 27.64 6.14
C ARG A 205 -7.04 27.14 6.55
N PRO A 206 -6.05 28.00 6.76
CA PRO A 206 -4.70 27.59 7.15
C PRO A 206 -4.63 26.65 8.38
N THR A 207 -5.53 26.87 9.35
CA THR A 207 -5.68 26.02 10.55
C THR A 207 -6.17 24.61 10.20
N GLU A 208 -7.10 24.50 9.25
CA GLU A 208 -7.61 23.22 8.76
C GLU A 208 -6.58 22.49 7.93
N VAL A 209 -5.83 23.18 7.08
CA VAL A 209 -4.70 22.59 6.33
C VAL A 209 -3.64 22.03 7.29
N LYS A 210 -3.27 22.79 8.34
CA LYS A 210 -2.32 22.32 9.35
C LYS A 210 -2.86 21.11 10.11
N LYS A 211 -4.15 21.09 10.41
CA LYS A 211 -4.82 19.94 11.06
C LYS A 211 -4.84 18.73 10.12
N LEU A 212 -5.23 18.91 8.87
CA LEU A 212 -5.23 17.87 7.84
C LEU A 212 -3.84 17.22 7.69
N TRP A 213 -2.80 18.04 7.56
CA TRP A 213 -1.41 17.57 7.50
C TRP A 213 -1.01 16.73 8.72
N ARG A 214 -1.38 17.18 9.93
CA ARG A 214 -1.11 16.42 11.17
C ARG A 214 -1.84 15.09 11.17
N GLU A 215 -3.12 15.07 10.77
CA GLU A 215 -3.91 13.84 10.73
C GLU A 215 -3.41 12.87 9.65
N CYS A 216 -2.95 13.34 8.50
CA CYS A 216 -2.28 12.47 7.51
C CYS A 216 -1.09 11.72 8.13
N ARG A 217 -0.24 12.41 8.89
CA ARG A 217 0.91 11.80 9.57
C ARG A 217 0.49 10.89 10.73
N ALA A 218 -0.50 11.32 11.51
CA ALA A 218 -0.99 10.56 12.65
C ALA A 218 -1.64 9.24 12.21
N VAL A 219 -2.53 9.29 11.22
CA VAL A 219 -3.21 8.09 10.67
C VAL A 219 -2.18 7.16 10.00
N ALA A 220 -1.22 7.69 9.25
CA ALA A 220 -0.17 6.87 8.64
C ALA A 220 0.66 6.12 9.71
N ARG A 221 1.08 6.79 10.78
CA ARG A 221 1.83 6.17 11.88
C ARG A 221 0.99 5.14 12.63
N LEU A 222 -0.25 5.49 12.97
CA LEU A 222 -1.17 4.59 13.66
C LEU A 222 -1.45 3.34 12.81
N ALA A 223 -1.75 3.52 11.53
CA ALA A 223 -2.00 2.41 10.62
C ALA A 223 -0.79 1.47 10.51
N LEU A 224 0.42 2.02 10.30
CA LEU A 224 1.64 1.21 10.24
C LEU A 224 1.86 0.41 11.52
N ASN A 225 1.74 1.05 12.69
CA ASN A 225 1.96 0.38 13.98
C ASN A 225 0.89 -0.66 14.31
N THR A 226 -0.36 -0.44 13.91
CA THR A 226 -1.50 -1.29 14.25
C THR A 226 -1.66 -2.44 13.26
N ILE A 227 -1.64 -2.14 11.95
CA ILE A 227 -1.91 -3.13 10.89
C ILE A 227 -0.63 -3.90 10.52
N ALA A 228 0.50 -3.21 10.39
CA ALA A 228 1.76 -3.85 10.00
C ALA A 228 2.66 -4.26 11.19
N GLY A 229 2.30 -3.88 12.41
CA GLY A 229 3.10 -4.14 13.60
C GLY A 229 4.31 -3.19 13.73
N ARG A 230 4.87 -3.09 14.92
CA ARG A 230 6.06 -2.27 15.22
C ARG A 230 7.34 -3.04 14.91
N GLY A 231 8.37 -2.35 14.43
CA GLY A 231 9.65 -2.99 14.10
C GLY A 231 9.45 -4.22 13.21
N ASP A 232 9.94 -5.37 13.65
CA ASP A 232 9.84 -6.64 12.93
C ASP A 232 8.61 -7.47 13.34
N GLU A 233 7.76 -6.96 14.25
CA GLU A 233 6.50 -7.60 14.61
C GLU A 233 5.59 -7.73 13.40
N LEU A 234 4.96 -8.89 13.25
CA LEU A 234 3.94 -9.16 12.24
C LEU A 234 2.66 -9.64 12.93
N PRO A 235 1.59 -8.84 12.94
CA PRO A 235 0.30 -9.27 13.46
C PRO A 235 -0.23 -10.51 12.70
N PRO A 236 -1.03 -11.37 13.34
CA PRO A 236 -1.55 -12.59 12.71
C PRO A 236 -2.52 -12.28 11.57
N ASP A 237 -3.23 -11.16 11.64
CA ASP A 237 -4.21 -10.72 10.67
C ASP A 237 -4.14 -9.20 10.44
N LEU A 238 -4.57 -8.74 9.26
CA LEU A 238 -4.58 -7.33 8.86
C LEU A 238 -5.48 -6.43 9.72
N ASN A 239 -6.58 -6.98 10.24
CA ASN A 239 -7.65 -6.17 10.82
C ASN A 239 -7.83 -6.37 12.33
N ILE A 240 -7.29 -7.46 12.88
CA ILE A 240 -7.57 -7.89 14.28
C ILE A 240 -7.19 -6.85 15.33
N ALA A 241 -6.17 -6.05 15.07
CA ALA A 241 -5.69 -5.03 15.99
C ALA A 241 -6.30 -3.65 15.77
N ILE A 242 -7.20 -3.47 14.77
CA ILE A 242 -7.81 -2.17 14.48
C ILE A 242 -8.86 -1.84 15.56
N PRO A 243 -8.66 -0.74 16.33
CA PRO A 243 -9.56 -0.40 17.44
C PRO A 243 -10.94 0.05 16.94
N ASP A 244 -11.99 -0.24 17.71
CA ASP A 244 -13.36 0.24 17.45
C ASP A 244 -13.51 1.77 17.58
N THR A 245 -12.50 2.44 18.13
CA THR A 245 -12.43 3.90 18.16
C THR A 245 -12.09 4.54 16.81
N TRP A 246 -11.73 3.76 15.79
CA TRP A 246 -11.49 4.25 14.43
C TRP A 246 -12.76 4.19 13.59
N LEU A 247 -12.90 5.15 12.68
CA LEU A 247 -13.98 5.13 11.70
C LEU A 247 -13.91 3.86 10.82
N PHE A 248 -12.71 3.27 10.68
CA PHE A 248 -12.48 2.06 9.88
C PHE A 248 -13.51 0.96 10.14
N ASN A 249 -13.78 0.60 11.40
CA ASN A 249 -14.71 -0.49 11.74
C ASN A 249 -16.19 -0.14 11.50
N HIS A 250 -16.52 1.15 11.38
CA HIS A 250 -17.90 1.63 11.27
C HIS A 250 -18.32 2.06 9.86
N ARG A 251 -17.39 2.10 8.92
CA ARG A 251 -17.61 2.69 7.59
C ARG A 251 -18.13 1.71 6.53
N TRP A 252 -18.10 0.42 6.80
CA TRP A 252 -18.34 -0.62 5.79
C TRP A 252 -19.83 -0.89 5.54
N GLU A 253 -20.69 -0.73 6.56
CA GLU A 253 -22.10 -1.03 6.51
C GLU A 253 -22.96 0.22 6.34
N LYS A 254 -24.17 0.05 5.78
CA LYS A 254 -25.20 1.07 5.83
C LYS A 254 -25.73 1.16 7.26
N GLY A 255 -25.92 2.40 7.77
CA GLY A 255 -26.43 2.60 9.12
C GLY A 255 -25.38 2.56 10.24
N GLY A 256 -24.11 2.53 9.91
CA GLY A 256 -23.02 2.64 10.89
C GLY A 256 -23.11 3.94 11.71
N HIS A 257 -22.60 3.90 12.94
CA HIS A 257 -22.57 5.04 13.86
C HIS A 257 -21.15 5.57 14.06
N CYS A 258 -21.03 6.87 14.22
CA CYS A 258 -19.75 7.52 14.48
C CYS A 258 -19.22 7.10 15.86
N PRO A 259 -18.02 6.53 15.97
CA PRO A 259 -17.48 6.04 17.25
C PRO A 259 -17.31 7.15 18.32
N LYS A 260 -17.22 8.42 17.89
CA LYS A 260 -17.08 9.55 18.83
C LYS A 260 -18.39 10.19 19.25
N THR A 261 -19.41 10.19 18.41
CA THR A 261 -20.65 10.95 18.66
C THR A 261 -21.86 10.06 18.80
N GLN A 262 -21.74 8.77 18.49
CA GLN A 262 -22.85 7.80 18.41
C GLN A 262 -23.99 8.22 17.48
N LYS A 263 -23.76 9.24 16.64
CA LYS A 263 -24.72 9.69 15.62
C LYS A 263 -24.53 8.91 14.33
N PRO A 264 -25.59 8.75 13.51
CA PRO A 264 -25.50 8.06 12.23
C PRO A 264 -24.40 8.62 11.32
N LEU A 265 -23.74 7.73 10.60
CA LEU A 265 -22.79 8.06 9.54
C LEU A 265 -23.53 8.25 8.21
N ALA A 266 -23.05 9.18 7.40
CA ALA A 266 -23.50 9.37 6.03
C ALA A 266 -22.55 8.69 5.05
N ARG A 267 -23.10 8.28 3.90
CA ARG A 267 -22.34 7.66 2.80
C ARG A 267 -22.82 8.21 1.46
N ALA A 268 -21.89 8.57 0.61
CA ALA A 268 -22.13 8.96 -0.78
C ALA A 268 -20.90 8.67 -1.64
N GLU A 269 -21.05 8.76 -2.94
CA GLU A 269 -19.92 8.79 -3.85
C GLU A 269 -19.34 10.20 -3.93
N ILE A 270 -18.07 10.38 -3.58
CA ILE A 270 -17.36 11.65 -3.66
C ILE A 270 -16.00 11.40 -4.33
N GLY A 271 -15.73 12.11 -5.43
CA GLY A 271 -14.49 11.93 -6.20
C GLY A 271 -14.33 10.54 -6.78
N GLY A 272 -15.41 9.89 -7.21
CA GLY A 272 -15.42 8.56 -7.80
C GLY A 272 -15.17 7.42 -6.79
N ARG A 273 -15.38 7.67 -5.49
CA ARG A 273 -15.19 6.67 -4.43
C ARG A 273 -16.30 6.74 -3.38
N THR A 274 -16.79 5.57 -2.98
CA THR A 274 -17.67 5.48 -1.80
C THR A 274 -16.96 6.09 -0.60
N THR A 275 -17.57 7.08 0.00
CA THR A 275 -17.02 7.88 1.09
C THR A 275 -17.95 7.79 2.29
N CYS A 276 -17.40 7.68 3.49
CA CYS A 276 -18.13 7.64 4.75
C CYS A 276 -17.68 8.81 5.64
N TRP A 277 -18.63 9.51 6.24
CA TRP A 277 -18.32 10.62 7.15
C TRP A 277 -19.39 10.78 8.23
N SER A 278 -19.08 11.57 9.26
CA SER A 278 -20.01 11.93 10.34
C SER A 278 -20.60 13.33 10.11
N PRO A 279 -21.87 13.47 9.71
CA PRO A 279 -22.51 14.79 9.54
C PRO A 279 -22.54 15.61 10.84
N ALA A 280 -22.49 14.94 11.99
CA ALA A 280 -22.43 15.61 13.29
C ALA A 280 -21.10 16.34 13.55
N ARG A 281 -20.01 15.87 12.90
CA ARG A 281 -18.64 16.39 13.09
C ARG A 281 -18.11 17.16 11.90
N GLN A 282 -18.42 16.72 10.70
CA GLN A 282 -17.87 17.18 9.43
C GLN A 282 -18.93 17.99 8.70
N LYS A 283 -18.91 19.31 8.88
CA LYS A 283 -19.84 20.23 8.22
C LYS A 283 -19.23 20.74 6.92
N LEU A 284 -20.05 20.82 5.87
CA LEU A 284 -19.67 21.51 4.65
C LEU A 284 -19.80 23.01 4.89
N HIS A 285 -18.74 23.76 4.60
CA HIS A 285 -18.76 25.22 4.63
C HIS A 285 -18.92 25.73 3.20
N THR A 286 -19.84 26.65 3.03
CA THR A 286 -20.03 27.44 1.79
C THR A 286 -18.96 28.52 1.66
#